data_8f25444af4d3beb51fa03aaeb045d269
#
_entry.id   8f25444af4d3beb51fa03aaeb045d269
#
_cell.length_a   1.000
_cell.length_b   1.000
_cell.length_c   1.000
_cell.angle_alpha   90.00
_cell.angle_beta   90.00
_cell.angle_gamma   90.00
#
_symmetry.space_group_name_H-M   'P 1'
#
loop_
_entity.id
_entity.type
_entity.pdbx_description
1 polymer ?
#
loop_
_entity_poly.entity_id
_entity_poly.type
_entity_poly.pdbx_seq_one_letter_code
_entity_poly.pdbx_strand_id
1 'polypeptide(L)'
;TTLLRMINRMIEPSAGRVRINGTDTAQLPPHLLRRGIGYVIQGHGLFPHRTVAENIAVVPRLLGWKTARIADRVDELLELVQLDPATFRDRRPHELSGGQQQRVGVARALAARPDILLMDEPFGALDLLTRERAQADLQRIRLELGTTVVLITHDLAEATSLADRVAVMDRGRILQVATPETLMRRPVSDFVAALIGGTERPFRLLALCPVSKLREPGNAGGPPISATASLHAAL
;
A
#
# COMPACT_ATOMS: atom_id res chain seq x y z
N THR A 1 0.97 -13.43 0.89
CA THR A 1 0.25 -13.65 2.17
C THR A 1 1.16 -14.21 3.27
N THR A 2 1.89 -15.36 3.08
CA THR A 2 2.66 -16.03 4.15
C THR A 2 3.70 -15.10 4.80
N LEU A 3 4.45 -14.32 4.00
CA LEU A 3 5.44 -13.36 4.51
C LEU A 3 4.79 -12.30 5.41
N LEU A 4 3.65 -11.71 5.00
CA LEU A 4 2.92 -10.75 5.85
C LEU A 4 2.46 -11.38 7.16
N ARG A 5 2.00 -12.64 7.11
CA ARG A 5 1.58 -13.37 8.31
C ARG A 5 2.74 -13.69 9.25
N MET A 6 3.97 -13.81 8.74
CA MET A 6 5.16 -13.90 9.60
C MET A 6 5.51 -12.55 10.22
N ILE A 7 5.38 -11.43 9.50
CA ILE A 7 5.67 -10.11 10.04
C ILE A 7 4.76 -9.78 11.23
N ASN A 8 3.46 -10.09 11.15
CA ASN A 8 2.50 -9.87 12.24
C ASN A 8 2.36 -11.05 13.21
N ARG A 9 3.23 -12.06 13.09
CA ARG A 9 3.24 -13.28 13.91
C ARG A 9 1.90 -14.02 13.97
N MET A 10 1.18 -14.07 12.85
CA MET A 10 0.10 -15.05 12.66
C MET A 10 0.67 -16.42 12.29
N ILE A 11 1.88 -16.45 11.74
CA ILE A 11 2.69 -17.63 11.49
C ILE A 11 4.07 -17.37 12.10
N GLU A 12 4.56 -18.29 12.91
CA GLU A 12 5.93 -18.19 13.44
C GLU A 12 6.92 -18.69 12.37
N PRO A 13 8.02 -17.93 12.12
CA PRO A 13 9.07 -18.39 11.21
C PRO A 13 9.80 -19.61 11.79
N SER A 14 10.07 -20.62 10.98
CA SER A 14 10.85 -21.81 11.39
C SER A 14 12.31 -21.47 11.71
N ALA A 15 12.84 -20.42 11.09
CA ALA A 15 14.19 -19.90 11.32
C ALA A 15 14.26 -18.41 10.96
N GLY A 16 15.30 -17.73 11.42
CA GLY A 16 15.47 -16.30 11.21
C GLY A 16 14.72 -15.44 12.20
N ARG A 17 14.68 -14.13 11.95
CA ARG A 17 14.07 -13.14 12.85
C ARG A 17 13.39 -12.05 12.03
N VAL A 18 12.27 -11.54 12.55
CA VAL A 18 11.61 -10.34 12.05
C VAL A 18 11.84 -9.21 13.06
N ARG A 19 12.34 -8.06 12.58
CA ARG A 19 12.54 -6.87 13.40
C ARG A 19 11.70 -5.73 12.87
N ILE A 20 11.05 -5.01 13.79
CA ILE A 20 10.30 -3.79 13.51
C ILE A 20 10.90 -2.69 14.39
N ASN A 21 11.35 -1.59 13.79
CA ASN A 21 12.03 -0.51 14.50
C ASN A 21 13.18 -1.00 15.40
N GLY A 22 13.98 -1.97 14.89
CA GLY A 22 15.08 -2.58 15.62
C GLY A 22 14.69 -3.65 16.65
N THR A 23 13.44 -3.73 17.07
CA THR A 23 12.94 -4.70 18.06
C THR A 23 12.58 -6.01 17.41
N ASP A 24 13.07 -7.12 17.95
CA ASP A 24 12.69 -8.47 17.52
C ASP A 24 11.21 -8.74 17.89
N THR A 25 10.40 -9.02 16.89
CA THR A 25 8.96 -9.24 17.10
C THR A 25 8.67 -10.43 18.00
N ALA A 26 9.58 -11.41 18.10
CA ALA A 26 9.45 -12.57 18.97
C ALA A 26 9.48 -12.19 20.47
N GLN A 27 10.07 -11.04 20.83
CA GLN A 27 10.15 -10.56 22.21
C GLN A 27 8.87 -9.88 22.69
N LEU A 28 7.95 -9.54 21.78
CA LEU A 28 6.70 -8.88 22.13
C LEU A 28 5.55 -9.88 22.23
N PRO A 29 4.61 -9.70 23.16
CA PRO A 29 3.36 -10.45 23.13
C PRO A 29 2.64 -10.25 21.79
N PRO A 30 2.17 -11.31 21.10
CA PRO A 30 1.59 -11.20 19.75
C PRO A 30 0.43 -10.21 19.63
N HIS A 31 -0.39 -10.09 20.67
CA HIS A 31 -1.51 -9.16 20.67
C HIS A 31 -1.07 -7.69 20.77
N LEU A 32 0.03 -7.38 21.46
CA LEU A 32 0.60 -6.03 21.52
C LEU A 32 1.26 -5.67 20.19
N LEU A 33 2.06 -6.59 19.61
CA LEU A 33 2.64 -6.42 18.29
C LEU A 33 1.56 -6.07 17.25
N ARG A 34 0.49 -6.87 17.16
CA ARG A 34 -0.58 -6.69 16.18
C ARG A 34 -1.37 -5.39 16.34
N ARG A 35 -1.48 -4.85 17.56
CA ARG A 35 -2.12 -3.54 17.79
C ARG A 35 -1.30 -2.37 17.24
N GLY A 36 0.02 -2.54 17.09
CA GLY A 36 0.93 -1.56 16.50
C GLY A 36 1.10 -1.70 14.98
N ILE A 37 0.47 -2.69 14.36
CA ILE A 37 0.56 -2.97 12.91
C ILE A 37 -0.81 -2.75 12.28
N GLY A 38 -0.88 -1.90 11.26
CA GLY A 38 -2.06 -1.83 10.39
C GLY A 38 -2.07 -3.04 9.45
N TYR A 39 -3.22 -3.69 9.28
CA TYR A 39 -3.33 -4.83 8.39
C TYR A 39 -4.59 -4.75 7.53
N VAL A 40 -4.39 -4.65 6.22
CA VAL A 40 -5.44 -4.73 5.20
C VAL A 40 -5.36 -6.13 4.61
N ILE A 41 -6.35 -6.95 4.91
CA ILE A 41 -6.46 -8.32 4.41
C ILE A 41 -7.16 -8.35 3.06
N GLN A 42 -6.88 -9.38 2.27
CA GLN A 42 -7.60 -9.66 1.02
C GLN A 42 -9.12 -9.74 1.28
N GLY A 43 -9.94 -9.13 0.39
CA GLY A 43 -11.40 -9.19 0.48
C GLY A 43 -12.03 -8.27 1.54
N HIS A 44 -11.45 -7.09 1.80
CA HIS A 44 -11.93 -6.01 2.68
C HIS A 44 -11.94 -6.34 4.19
N GLY A 45 -12.34 -7.54 4.61
CA GLY A 45 -12.31 -8.03 5.99
C GLY A 45 -13.06 -7.18 7.01
N LEU A 46 -14.04 -6.37 6.61
CA LEU A 46 -14.86 -5.58 7.51
C LEU A 46 -15.80 -6.47 8.32
N PHE A 47 -16.09 -6.07 9.55
CA PHE A 47 -17.10 -6.72 10.39
C PHE A 47 -18.50 -6.37 9.86
N PRO A 48 -19.27 -7.32 9.31
CA PRO A 48 -20.51 -7.02 8.60
C PRO A 48 -21.64 -6.51 9.51
N HIS A 49 -21.57 -6.84 10.81
CA HIS A 49 -22.55 -6.44 11.84
C HIS A 49 -22.23 -5.08 12.47
N ARG A 50 -21.10 -4.46 12.13
CA ARG A 50 -20.67 -3.16 12.66
C ARG A 50 -20.82 -2.07 11.63
N THR A 51 -21.04 -0.84 12.08
CA THR A 51 -21.00 0.33 11.23
C THR A 51 -19.57 0.63 10.76
N VAL A 52 -19.42 1.54 9.82
CA VAL A 52 -18.12 2.06 9.35
C VAL A 52 -17.33 2.64 10.53
N ALA A 53 -17.94 3.53 11.31
CA ALA A 53 -17.30 4.11 12.48
C ALA A 53 -16.86 3.04 13.49
N GLU A 54 -17.69 2.05 13.74
CA GLU A 54 -17.35 0.95 14.64
C GLU A 54 -16.24 0.05 14.10
N ASN A 55 -16.19 -0.19 12.78
CA ASN A 55 -15.09 -0.90 12.14
C ASN A 55 -13.76 -0.16 12.32
N ILE A 56 -13.72 1.14 12.07
CA ILE A 56 -12.53 1.98 12.23
C ILE A 56 -12.10 2.03 13.71
N ALA A 57 -13.06 2.13 14.62
CA ALA A 57 -12.83 2.26 16.07
C ALA A 57 -12.28 1.00 16.77
N VAL A 58 -12.21 -0.16 16.10
CA VAL A 58 -11.86 -1.45 16.76
C VAL A 58 -10.52 -1.39 17.49
N VAL A 59 -9.44 -1.02 16.81
CA VAL A 59 -8.11 -1.02 17.42
C VAL A 59 -7.95 0.12 18.43
N PRO A 60 -8.38 1.37 18.17
CA PRO A 60 -8.40 2.43 19.18
C PRO A 60 -9.13 2.04 20.49
N ARG A 61 -10.29 1.35 20.40
CA ARG A 61 -10.99 0.83 21.57
C ARG A 61 -10.16 -0.19 22.34
N LEU A 62 -9.50 -1.13 21.63
CA LEU A 62 -8.61 -2.12 22.25
C LEU A 62 -7.38 -1.50 22.93
N LEU A 63 -6.98 -0.30 22.49
CA LEU A 63 -5.91 0.50 23.08
C LEU A 63 -6.40 1.39 24.23
N GLY A 64 -7.68 1.36 24.56
CA GLY A 64 -8.26 2.15 25.66
C GLY A 64 -8.37 3.65 25.36
N TRP A 65 -8.45 4.05 24.09
CA TRP A 65 -8.62 5.47 23.78
C TRP A 65 -9.97 5.99 24.27
N LYS A 66 -10.01 7.25 24.68
CA LYS A 66 -11.25 7.93 25.08
C LYS A 66 -12.22 8.04 23.92
N THR A 67 -13.52 7.90 24.17
CA THR A 67 -14.58 7.90 23.16
C THR A 67 -14.54 9.15 22.25
N ALA A 68 -14.35 10.33 22.82
CA ALA A 68 -14.25 11.56 22.04
C ALA A 68 -13.08 11.51 21.04
N ARG A 69 -11.88 11.11 21.50
CA ARG A 69 -10.69 10.94 20.63
C ARG A 69 -10.93 9.91 19.52
N ILE A 70 -11.69 8.85 19.79
CA ILE A 70 -12.05 7.85 18.79
C ILE A 70 -12.98 8.46 17.74
N ALA A 71 -13.98 9.23 18.16
CA ALA A 71 -14.92 9.88 17.25
C ALA A 71 -14.19 10.85 16.29
N ASP A 72 -13.35 11.73 16.83
CA ASP A 72 -12.52 12.65 16.04
C ASP A 72 -11.61 11.91 15.05
N ARG A 73 -10.99 10.80 15.50
CA ARG A 73 -10.11 10.00 14.65
C ARG A 73 -10.87 9.26 13.54
N VAL A 74 -12.08 8.82 13.79
CA VAL A 74 -12.95 8.21 12.78
C VAL A 74 -13.28 9.22 11.68
N ASP A 75 -13.66 10.43 12.05
CA ASP A 75 -14.01 11.48 11.08
C ASP A 75 -12.78 11.93 10.28
N GLU A 76 -11.63 12.15 10.94
CA GLU A 76 -10.33 12.43 10.29
C GLU A 76 -9.98 11.36 9.24
N LEU A 77 -10.16 10.09 9.57
CA LEU A 77 -9.82 8.99 8.66
C LEU A 77 -10.81 8.83 7.52
N LEU A 78 -12.10 9.08 7.75
CA LEU A 78 -13.09 9.08 6.69
C LEU A 78 -12.81 10.19 5.67
N GLU A 79 -12.48 11.40 6.12
CA GLU A 79 -12.05 12.49 5.25
C GLU A 79 -10.78 12.12 4.48
N LEU A 80 -9.77 11.55 5.16
CA LEU A 80 -8.52 11.10 4.56
C LEU A 80 -8.73 10.12 3.41
N VAL A 81 -9.70 9.20 3.54
CA VAL A 81 -10.04 8.23 2.49
C VAL A 81 -11.17 8.73 1.57
N GLN A 82 -11.50 10.02 1.59
CA GLN A 82 -12.50 10.67 0.73
C GLN A 82 -13.91 10.06 0.87
N LEU A 83 -14.32 9.77 2.09
CA LEU A 83 -15.68 9.37 2.46
C LEU A 83 -16.23 10.41 3.44
N ASP A 84 -17.29 11.11 3.06
CA ASP A 84 -17.93 12.10 3.92
C ASP A 84 -18.42 11.48 5.24
N PRO A 85 -17.90 11.92 6.41
CA PRO A 85 -18.27 11.35 7.70
C PRO A 85 -19.77 11.37 7.97
N ALA A 86 -20.47 12.49 7.63
CA ALA A 86 -21.90 12.62 7.86
C ALA A 86 -22.73 11.59 7.11
N THR A 87 -22.25 11.18 5.94
CA THR A 87 -22.94 10.22 5.08
C THR A 87 -22.56 8.76 5.39
N PHE A 88 -21.30 8.50 5.76
CA PHE A 88 -20.77 7.12 5.76
C PHE A 88 -20.57 6.51 7.14
N ARG A 89 -20.38 7.30 8.21
CA ARG A 89 -20.00 6.77 9.52
C ARG A 89 -20.95 5.71 10.09
N ASP A 90 -22.26 5.84 9.85
CA ASP A 90 -23.29 4.97 10.40
C ASP A 90 -23.73 3.86 9.45
N ARG A 91 -23.21 3.87 8.20
CA ARG A 91 -23.48 2.80 7.23
C ARG A 91 -22.81 1.49 7.65
N ARG A 92 -23.38 0.40 7.17
CA ARG A 92 -22.82 -0.96 7.31
C ARG A 92 -22.11 -1.39 6.03
N PRO A 93 -21.17 -2.37 6.09
CA PRO A 93 -20.41 -2.80 4.92
C PRO A 93 -21.25 -3.18 3.70
N HIS A 94 -22.42 -3.80 3.88
CA HIS A 94 -23.31 -4.18 2.76
C HIS A 94 -23.96 -2.98 2.04
N GLU A 95 -23.92 -1.79 2.62
CA GLU A 95 -24.42 -0.55 2.04
C GLU A 95 -23.35 0.21 1.25
N LEU A 96 -22.15 -0.37 1.15
CA LEU A 96 -20.96 0.24 0.52
C LEU A 96 -20.60 -0.49 -0.78
N SER A 97 -20.13 0.26 -1.79
CA SER A 97 -19.45 -0.35 -2.93
C SER A 97 -18.14 -1.03 -2.53
N GLY A 98 -17.61 -1.94 -3.36
CA GLY A 98 -16.32 -2.61 -3.09
C GLY A 98 -15.17 -1.63 -2.85
N GLY A 99 -15.07 -0.55 -3.64
CA GLY A 99 -14.07 0.49 -3.44
C GLY A 99 -14.24 1.27 -2.13
N GLN A 100 -15.49 1.55 -1.72
CA GLN A 100 -15.76 2.18 -0.43
C GLN A 100 -15.41 1.25 0.74
N GLN A 101 -15.73 -0.05 0.64
CA GLN A 101 -15.31 -1.04 1.64
C GLN A 101 -13.78 -1.11 1.77
N GLN A 102 -13.08 -1.06 0.64
CA GLN A 102 -11.62 -1.03 0.62
C GLN A 102 -11.06 0.20 1.35
N ARG A 103 -11.60 1.39 1.07
CA ARG A 103 -11.21 2.64 1.74
C ARG A 103 -11.46 2.58 3.26
N VAL A 104 -12.60 2.03 3.68
CA VAL A 104 -12.88 1.80 5.11
C VAL A 104 -11.90 0.79 5.72
N GLY A 105 -11.51 -0.25 4.98
CA GLY A 105 -10.48 -1.21 5.40
C GLY A 105 -9.11 -0.55 5.64
N VAL A 106 -8.71 0.36 4.76
CA VAL A 106 -7.49 1.17 4.92
C VAL A 106 -7.61 2.11 6.12
N ALA A 107 -8.73 2.85 6.26
CA ALA A 107 -9.00 3.72 7.40
C ALA A 107 -8.91 2.96 8.74
N ARG A 108 -9.52 1.78 8.81
CA ARG A 108 -9.43 0.90 9.99
C ARG A 108 -7.99 0.50 10.31
N ALA A 109 -7.21 0.13 9.29
CA ALA A 109 -5.82 -0.26 9.47
C ALA A 109 -4.94 0.89 9.99
N LEU A 110 -5.27 2.14 9.62
CA LEU A 110 -4.57 3.36 10.02
C LEU A 110 -5.06 3.94 11.35
N ALA A 111 -6.15 3.41 11.93
CA ALA A 111 -6.86 4.03 13.05
C ALA A 111 -5.98 4.24 14.29
N ALA A 112 -5.12 3.28 14.60
CA ALA A 112 -4.22 3.32 15.74
C ALA A 112 -2.90 4.08 15.49
N ARG A 113 -2.74 4.73 14.33
CA ARG A 113 -1.49 5.38 13.89
C ARG A 113 -0.31 4.40 13.88
N PRO A 114 -0.39 3.30 13.11
CA PRO A 114 0.65 2.29 13.07
C PRO A 114 1.89 2.80 12.35
N ASP A 115 3.09 2.37 12.78
CA ASP A 115 4.35 2.63 12.07
C ASP A 115 4.45 1.83 10.77
N ILE A 116 3.77 0.68 10.71
CA ILE A 116 3.78 -0.24 9.57
C ILE A 116 2.36 -0.60 9.16
N LEU A 117 2.10 -0.52 7.85
CA LEU A 117 0.87 -0.96 7.20
C LEU A 117 1.19 -2.16 6.30
N LEU A 118 0.61 -3.31 6.62
CA LEU A 118 0.68 -4.52 5.81
C LEU A 118 -0.55 -4.62 4.92
N MET A 119 -0.38 -4.89 3.63
CA MET A 119 -1.47 -4.98 2.66
C MET A 119 -1.32 -6.24 1.81
N ASP A 120 -2.34 -7.08 1.78
CA ASP A 120 -2.37 -8.34 1.04
C ASP A 120 -3.34 -8.22 -0.13
N GLU A 121 -2.82 -8.03 -1.34
CA GLU A 121 -3.57 -7.83 -2.59
C GLU A 121 -4.72 -6.80 -2.45
N PRO A 122 -4.44 -5.57 -1.97
CA PRO A 122 -5.49 -4.64 -1.60
C PRO A 122 -6.35 -4.17 -2.77
N PHE A 123 -5.87 -4.25 -4.00
CA PHE A 123 -6.56 -3.73 -5.19
C PHE A 123 -7.12 -4.82 -6.10
N GLY A 124 -6.87 -6.10 -5.80
CA GLY A 124 -7.19 -7.23 -6.69
C GLY A 124 -8.67 -7.38 -7.04
N ALA A 125 -9.58 -6.95 -6.16
CA ALA A 125 -11.03 -7.05 -6.36
C ALA A 125 -11.67 -5.78 -6.97
N LEU A 126 -10.88 -4.76 -7.32
CA LEU A 126 -11.37 -3.49 -7.84
C LEU A 126 -11.35 -3.46 -9.38
N ASP A 127 -12.35 -2.81 -9.98
CA ASP A 127 -12.30 -2.44 -11.38
C ASP A 127 -11.16 -1.43 -11.66
N LEU A 128 -10.78 -1.26 -12.92
CA LEU A 128 -9.61 -0.47 -13.31
C LEU A 128 -9.64 0.96 -12.78
N LEU A 129 -10.74 1.68 -12.97
CA LEU A 129 -10.83 3.10 -12.57
C LEU A 129 -10.83 3.27 -11.04
N THR A 130 -11.51 2.39 -10.33
CA THR A 130 -11.53 2.37 -8.86
C THR A 130 -10.16 2.00 -8.31
N ARG A 131 -9.43 1.08 -8.97
CA ARG A 131 -8.07 0.68 -8.61
C ARG A 131 -7.10 1.84 -8.72
N GLU A 132 -7.07 2.55 -9.85
CA GLU A 132 -6.19 3.71 -10.05
C GLU A 132 -6.42 4.80 -8.99
N ARG A 133 -7.68 5.10 -8.67
CA ARG A 133 -8.02 6.04 -7.59
C ARG A 133 -7.54 5.58 -6.23
N ALA A 134 -7.74 4.30 -5.89
CA ALA A 134 -7.31 3.74 -4.61
C ALA A 134 -5.78 3.72 -4.47
N GLN A 135 -5.04 3.50 -5.56
CA GLN A 135 -3.58 3.58 -5.60
C GLN A 135 -3.08 5.01 -5.38
N ALA A 136 -3.69 5.99 -6.05
CA ALA A 136 -3.37 7.41 -5.85
C ALA A 136 -3.67 7.86 -4.40
N ASP A 137 -4.80 7.42 -3.84
CA ASP A 137 -5.14 7.68 -2.43
C ASP A 137 -4.10 7.07 -1.49
N LEU A 138 -3.66 5.83 -1.73
CA LEU A 138 -2.62 5.19 -0.91
C LEU A 138 -1.30 5.94 -0.94
N GLN A 139 -0.87 6.41 -2.12
CA GLN A 139 0.35 7.23 -2.25
C GLN A 139 0.24 8.52 -1.43
N ARG A 140 -0.87 9.23 -1.54
CA ARG A 140 -1.13 10.45 -0.77
C ARG A 140 -1.09 10.18 0.74
N ILE A 141 -1.82 9.18 1.21
CA ILE A 141 -1.87 8.76 2.61
C ILE A 141 -0.47 8.42 3.14
N ARG A 142 0.32 7.67 2.35
CA ARG A 142 1.70 7.32 2.73
C ARG A 142 2.58 8.55 2.93
N LEU A 143 2.49 9.53 2.04
CA LEU A 143 3.26 10.78 2.12
C LEU A 143 2.83 11.64 3.32
N GLU A 144 1.52 11.74 3.57
CA GLU A 144 0.98 12.52 4.68
C GLU A 144 1.30 11.93 6.06
N LEU A 145 1.27 10.60 6.18
CA LEU A 145 1.43 9.93 7.49
C LEU A 145 2.85 9.42 7.75
N GLY A 146 3.73 9.35 6.76
CA GLY A 146 5.08 8.80 6.90
C GLY A 146 5.12 7.31 7.27
N THR A 147 4.02 6.57 7.07
CA THR A 147 3.89 5.15 7.44
C THR A 147 4.65 4.26 6.46
N THR A 148 5.39 3.28 6.97
CA THR A 148 6.01 2.25 6.14
C THR A 148 4.94 1.28 5.62
N VAL A 149 4.83 1.13 4.30
CA VAL A 149 3.87 0.20 3.67
C VAL A 149 4.60 -1.03 3.14
N VAL A 150 4.13 -2.21 3.51
CA VAL A 150 4.55 -3.49 2.91
C VAL A 150 3.35 -4.06 2.16
N LEU A 151 3.42 -4.01 0.83
CA LEU A 151 2.36 -4.43 -0.07
C LEU A 151 2.73 -5.74 -0.75
N ILE A 152 1.83 -6.71 -0.77
CA ILE A 152 1.91 -7.88 -1.65
C ILE A 152 0.91 -7.70 -2.78
N THR A 153 1.40 -7.86 -4.00
CA THR A 153 0.60 -7.86 -5.22
C THR A 153 1.20 -8.84 -6.23
N HIS A 154 0.38 -9.35 -7.12
CA HIS A 154 0.80 -10.06 -8.31
C HIS A 154 0.82 -9.15 -9.55
N ASP A 155 0.39 -7.89 -9.40
CA ASP A 155 0.39 -6.88 -10.47
C ASP A 155 1.71 -6.08 -10.44
N LEU A 156 2.48 -6.22 -11.51
CA LEU A 156 3.76 -5.53 -11.64
C LEU A 156 3.59 -4.01 -11.77
N ALA A 157 2.53 -3.55 -12.42
CA ALA A 157 2.27 -2.12 -12.57
C ALA A 157 2.02 -1.48 -11.20
N GLU A 158 1.25 -2.14 -10.33
CA GLU A 158 1.08 -1.72 -8.94
C GLU A 158 2.42 -1.65 -8.21
N ALA A 159 3.21 -2.75 -8.26
CA ALA A 159 4.48 -2.82 -7.57
C ALA A 159 5.45 -1.72 -8.02
N THR A 160 5.51 -1.43 -9.32
CA THR A 160 6.47 -0.45 -9.86
C THR A 160 6.03 1.00 -9.71
N SER A 161 4.71 1.26 -9.67
CA SER A 161 4.17 2.62 -9.48
C SER A 161 4.12 3.06 -8.02
N LEU A 162 3.92 2.12 -7.09
CA LEU A 162 3.68 2.44 -5.68
C LEU A 162 4.92 2.31 -4.80
N ALA A 163 5.86 1.41 -5.15
CA ALA A 163 6.92 1.02 -4.24
C ALA A 163 8.23 1.79 -4.46
N ASP A 164 8.91 2.15 -3.38
CA ASP A 164 10.31 2.61 -3.41
C ASP A 164 11.27 1.43 -3.68
N ARG A 165 10.91 0.24 -3.21
CA ARG A 165 11.65 -1.01 -3.44
C ARG A 165 10.70 -2.16 -3.70
N VAL A 166 11.05 -3.00 -4.67
CA VAL A 166 10.31 -4.20 -5.04
C VAL A 166 11.13 -5.44 -4.72
N ALA A 167 10.51 -6.40 -4.03
CA ALA A 167 11.07 -7.73 -3.81
C ALA A 167 10.35 -8.73 -4.73
N VAL A 168 11.08 -9.30 -5.68
CA VAL A 168 10.55 -10.37 -6.55
C VAL A 168 10.74 -11.70 -5.84
N MET A 169 9.64 -12.44 -5.72
CA MET A 169 9.61 -13.76 -5.08
C MET A 169 9.18 -14.83 -6.07
N ASP A 170 9.86 -15.98 -6.04
CA ASP A 170 9.44 -17.20 -6.70
C ASP A 170 9.64 -18.39 -5.77
N ARG A 171 8.65 -19.29 -5.71
CA ARG A 171 8.67 -20.53 -4.92
C ARG A 171 9.20 -20.36 -3.48
N GLY A 172 8.75 -19.28 -2.82
CA GLY A 172 9.11 -18.98 -1.44
C GLY A 172 10.51 -18.37 -1.25
N ARG A 173 11.24 -18.06 -2.33
CA ARG A 173 12.57 -17.43 -2.29
C ARG A 173 12.50 -16.01 -2.83
N ILE A 174 13.22 -15.09 -2.20
CA ILE A 174 13.44 -13.75 -2.74
C ILE A 174 14.56 -13.85 -3.76
N LEU A 175 14.26 -13.54 -5.03
CA LEU A 175 15.22 -13.57 -6.13
C LEU A 175 15.97 -12.25 -6.27
N GLN A 176 15.25 -11.12 -6.11
CA GLN A 176 15.83 -9.80 -6.25
C GLN A 176 15.07 -8.80 -5.37
N VAL A 177 15.80 -7.86 -4.77
CA VAL A 177 15.24 -6.68 -4.08
C VAL A 177 15.92 -5.44 -4.63
N ALA A 178 15.16 -4.58 -5.31
CA ALA A 178 15.71 -3.40 -5.99
C ALA A 178 14.68 -2.27 -6.07
N THR A 179 15.11 -1.07 -6.48
CA THR A 179 14.18 -0.03 -6.93
C THR A 179 13.50 -0.48 -8.24
N PRO A 180 12.29 0.01 -8.57
CA PRO A 180 11.64 -0.29 -9.85
C PRO A 180 12.54 -0.06 -11.06
N GLU A 181 13.27 1.07 -11.11
CA GLU A 181 14.21 1.37 -12.18
C GLU A 181 15.33 0.31 -12.28
N THR A 182 15.96 -0.05 -11.16
CA THR A 182 17.04 -1.06 -11.12
C THR A 182 16.52 -2.44 -11.51
N LEU A 183 15.33 -2.80 -11.03
CA LEU A 183 14.68 -4.06 -11.39
C LEU A 183 14.49 -4.16 -12.91
N MET A 184 14.00 -3.09 -13.52
CA MET A 184 13.78 -3.06 -14.97
C MET A 184 15.08 -3.02 -15.78
N ARG A 185 16.14 -2.33 -15.31
CA ARG A 185 17.40 -2.22 -16.03
C ARG A 185 18.28 -3.46 -15.91
N ARG A 186 18.29 -4.10 -14.74
CA ARG A 186 19.22 -5.19 -14.38
C ARG A 186 18.49 -6.34 -13.69
N PRO A 187 17.63 -7.09 -14.38
CA PRO A 187 17.03 -8.29 -13.84
C PRO A 187 18.11 -9.35 -13.59
N VAL A 188 18.04 -10.02 -12.44
CA VAL A 188 19.05 -11.03 -12.04
C VAL A 188 18.88 -12.38 -12.76
N SER A 189 17.76 -12.61 -13.43
CA SER A 189 17.45 -13.86 -14.14
C SER A 189 16.42 -13.64 -15.24
N ASP A 190 16.35 -14.60 -16.18
CA ASP A 190 15.35 -14.62 -17.25
C ASP A 190 13.93 -14.65 -16.71
N PHE A 191 13.71 -15.32 -15.56
CA PHE A 191 12.41 -15.30 -14.88
C PHE A 191 12.02 -13.88 -14.46
N VAL A 192 12.93 -13.15 -13.81
CA VAL A 192 12.67 -11.75 -13.42
C VAL A 192 12.48 -10.89 -14.67
N ALA A 193 13.30 -11.07 -15.70
CA ALA A 193 13.16 -10.33 -16.97
C ALA A 193 11.81 -10.57 -17.65
N ALA A 194 11.34 -11.82 -17.67
CA ALA A 194 10.02 -12.16 -18.21
C ALA A 194 8.88 -11.56 -17.37
N LEU A 195 8.98 -11.63 -16.03
CA LEU A 195 7.98 -11.08 -15.12
C LEU A 195 7.79 -9.58 -15.31
N ILE A 196 8.88 -8.81 -15.49
CA ILE A 196 8.82 -7.35 -15.67
C ILE A 196 8.38 -6.88 -17.05
N GLY A 197 7.93 -7.80 -17.90
CA GLY A 197 7.20 -7.48 -19.12
C GLY A 197 7.98 -7.56 -20.42
N GLY A 198 9.10 -8.32 -20.48
CA GLY A 198 9.77 -8.67 -21.73
C GLY A 198 9.86 -7.51 -22.75
N THR A 199 9.03 -7.55 -23.80
CA THR A 199 8.97 -6.54 -24.87
C THR A 199 8.40 -5.18 -24.44
N GLU A 200 7.56 -5.11 -23.42
CA GLU A 200 7.00 -3.85 -22.90
C GLU A 200 7.93 -3.13 -21.90
N ARG A 201 8.99 -3.80 -21.47
CA ARG A 201 9.96 -3.28 -20.51
C ARG A 201 10.54 -1.90 -20.89
N PRO A 202 10.91 -1.60 -22.14
CA PRO A 202 11.38 -0.27 -22.53
C PRO A 202 10.34 0.83 -22.27
N PHE A 203 9.07 0.59 -22.59
CA PHE A 203 8.00 1.57 -22.37
C PHE A 203 7.73 1.81 -20.88
N ARG A 204 7.79 0.78 -20.06
CA ARG A 204 7.69 0.91 -18.60
C ARG A 204 8.88 1.66 -17.99
N LEU A 205 10.09 1.50 -18.54
CA LEU A 205 11.25 2.29 -18.15
C LEU A 205 11.06 3.79 -18.46
N LEU A 206 10.47 4.13 -19.59
CA LEU A 206 10.17 5.52 -19.94
C LEU A 206 9.21 6.16 -18.94
N ALA A 207 8.23 5.40 -18.43
CA ALA A 207 7.30 5.89 -17.39
C ALA A 207 7.99 6.22 -16.05
N LEU A 208 9.10 5.55 -15.73
CA LEU A 208 9.87 5.77 -14.49
C LEU A 208 11.01 6.78 -14.66
N CYS A 209 11.32 7.17 -15.89
CA CYS A 209 12.44 8.07 -16.17
C CYS A 209 11.95 9.53 -16.27
N PRO A 210 12.37 10.43 -15.37
CA PRO A 210 11.97 11.83 -15.47
C PRO A 210 12.66 12.50 -16.66
N VAL A 211 11.96 13.40 -17.32
CA VAL A 211 12.45 14.19 -18.47
C VAL A 211 13.76 14.91 -18.15
N SER A 212 13.94 15.34 -16.90
CA SER A 212 15.17 16.00 -16.44
C SER A 212 16.44 15.19 -16.65
N LYS A 213 16.37 13.86 -16.73
CA LYS A 213 17.54 12.99 -16.99
C LYS A 213 18.00 12.98 -18.45
N LEU A 214 17.16 13.43 -19.40
CA LEU A 214 17.47 13.51 -20.83
C LEU A 214 17.50 14.95 -21.36
N ARG A 215 17.45 15.94 -20.48
CA ARG A 215 17.48 17.34 -20.87
C ARG A 215 18.87 17.68 -21.45
N GLU A 216 18.91 17.96 -22.74
CA GLU A 216 20.06 18.60 -23.39
C GLU A 216 19.90 20.12 -23.39
N PRO A 217 20.99 20.92 -23.27
CA PRO A 217 20.91 22.36 -23.44
C PRO A 217 20.55 22.68 -24.89
N GLY A 218 19.42 23.32 -25.11
CA GLY A 218 19.00 23.71 -26.45
C GLY A 218 17.66 24.43 -26.47
N ASN A 219 17.32 25.12 -27.56
CA ASN A 219 16.01 25.71 -27.80
C ASN A 219 15.14 24.67 -28.51
N ALA A 220 14.18 24.06 -27.82
CA ALA A 220 13.16 23.23 -28.43
C ALA A 220 11.90 24.07 -28.69
N GLY A 221 11.42 24.09 -29.91
CA GLY A 221 10.10 24.64 -30.23
C GLY A 221 9.03 23.62 -29.83
N GLY A 222 8.17 23.99 -28.87
CA GLY A 222 7.07 23.16 -28.41
C GLY A 222 6.53 23.65 -27.08
N PRO A 223 5.38 23.14 -26.60
CA PRO A 223 4.87 23.49 -25.27
C PRO A 223 5.84 23.01 -24.17
N PRO A 224 6.01 23.77 -23.08
CA PRO A 224 6.90 23.41 -22.00
C PRO A 224 6.42 22.14 -21.28
N ILE A 225 7.35 21.19 -21.12
CA ILE A 225 7.12 19.95 -20.39
C ILE A 225 7.76 20.09 -19.00
N SER A 226 7.05 19.66 -17.95
CA SER A 226 7.61 19.65 -16.60
C SER A 226 8.86 18.78 -16.51
N ALA A 227 9.93 19.28 -15.89
CA ALA A 227 11.17 18.53 -15.68
C ALA A 227 10.97 17.26 -14.84
N THR A 228 9.87 17.19 -14.08
CA THR A 228 9.47 16.04 -13.26
C THR A 228 8.51 15.10 -13.98
N ALA A 229 8.01 15.46 -15.17
CA ALA A 229 7.19 14.56 -15.97
C ALA A 229 8.00 13.33 -16.37
N SER A 230 7.33 12.18 -16.51
CA SER A 230 7.95 10.99 -17.10
C SER A 230 8.13 11.16 -18.60
N LEU A 231 9.10 10.47 -19.17
CA LEU A 231 9.28 10.46 -20.65
C LEU A 231 8.05 9.92 -21.38
N HIS A 232 7.34 8.99 -20.79
CA HIS A 232 6.10 8.46 -21.36
C HIS A 232 4.99 9.54 -21.43
N ALA A 233 4.93 10.44 -20.46
CA ALA A 233 3.97 11.56 -20.47
C ALA A 233 4.40 12.71 -21.40
N ALA A 234 5.65 12.70 -21.88
CA ALA A 234 6.23 13.72 -22.74
C ALA A 234 6.16 13.37 -24.24
N LEU A 235 5.80 12.13 -24.58
CA LEU A 235 5.57 11.63 -25.93
C LEU A 235 4.09 11.70 -26.31
#